data_b50a31d02b0188b61ad71f97dfacbbdf
#
_entry.id   b50a31d02b0188b61ad71f97dfacbbdf
#
_cell.length_a   1.000
_cell.length_b   1.000
_cell.length_c   1.000
_cell.angle_alpha   90.00
_cell.angle_beta   90.00
_cell.angle_gamma   90.00
#
_symmetry.space_group_name_H-M   'P 1'
#
loop_
_entity.id
_entity.type
_entity.pdbx_description
1 polymer ?
#
loop_
_entity_poly.entity_id
_entity_poly.type
_entity_poly.pdbx_seq_one_letter_code
_entity_poly.pdbx_strand_id
1 'polypeptide(L)'
;MKKILIICIIFLSGNIVFAQQKKFPVIKSGGGMFEVPEATPVADKKLKYKIIVDLSKSSDKPDSVNASLDKLARLVNLHLEAGIPKENLSVVGVFHFLGTPYILDDETYKKKFGIANPNTQLINELAKNGVRFYVCGQSLRARKMVDDPRNENIKVAQSALITFSTFQNMGYALILP
;
A
#
# COMPACT_ATOMS: atom_id res chain seq x y z
N MET A 1 46.84 3.44 59.74
CA MET A 1 46.49 2.64 58.55
C MET A 1 45.27 3.27 57.87
N LYS A 2 45.45 4.05 56.77
CA LYS A 2 44.38 4.74 56.06
C LYS A 2 43.89 3.79 54.97
N LYS A 3 42.61 3.37 55.03
CA LYS A 3 41.94 2.57 53.97
C LYS A 3 41.48 3.50 52.82
N ILE A 4 42.07 3.34 51.64
CA ILE A 4 41.65 4.05 50.42
C ILE A 4 40.50 3.25 49.82
N LEU A 5 39.32 3.87 49.76
CA LEU A 5 38.14 3.32 49.12
C LEU A 5 38.16 3.73 47.64
N ILE A 6 38.45 2.80 46.75
CA ILE A 6 38.41 3.01 45.29
C ILE A 6 36.96 2.82 44.84
N ILE A 7 36.29 3.92 44.46
CA ILE A 7 34.97 3.90 43.87
C ILE A 7 35.14 3.69 42.35
N CYS A 8 34.85 2.48 41.87
CA CYS A 8 34.74 2.21 40.43
C CYS A 8 33.42 2.79 39.90
N ILE A 9 33.51 3.93 39.21
CA ILE A 9 32.37 4.47 38.44
C ILE A 9 32.26 3.68 37.12
N ILE A 10 31.29 2.77 37.05
CA ILE A 10 30.93 2.06 35.82
C ILE A 10 30.13 3.03 34.94
N PHE A 11 30.80 3.58 33.92
CA PHE A 11 30.11 4.30 32.85
C PHE A 11 29.27 3.29 32.03
N LEU A 12 27.98 3.19 32.32
CA LEU A 12 27.03 2.55 31.43
C LEU A 12 26.80 3.46 30.19
N SER A 13 27.57 3.26 29.14
CA SER A 13 27.31 3.85 27.82
C SER A 13 26.08 3.17 27.24
N GLY A 14 24.91 3.69 27.58
CA GLY A 14 23.65 3.30 26.94
C GLY A 14 23.69 3.68 25.46
N ASN A 15 23.81 2.70 24.56
CA ASN A 15 23.58 2.89 23.16
C ASN A 15 22.09 3.23 22.98
N ILE A 16 21.77 4.52 22.79
CA ILE A 16 20.42 4.96 22.40
C ILE A 16 20.23 4.50 20.96
N VAL A 17 19.60 3.35 20.77
CA VAL A 17 19.14 2.90 19.44
C VAL A 17 17.95 3.79 19.07
N PHE A 18 18.17 4.79 18.25
CA PHE A 18 17.07 5.53 17.62
C PHE A 18 16.37 4.58 16.66
N ALA A 19 15.17 4.13 17.02
CA ALA A 19 14.32 3.41 16.09
C ALA A 19 14.00 4.34 14.90
N GLN A 20 14.42 3.96 13.71
CA GLN A 20 14.17 4.74 12.50
C GLN A 20 12.66 4.87 12.26
N GLN A 21 12.15 6.10 12.26
CA GLN A 21 10.73 6.39 12.09
C GLN A 21 10.33 6.32 10.61
N LYS A 22 9.19 5.69 10.33
CA LYS A 22 8.64 5.66 8.96
C LYS A 22 8.20 7.05 8.52
N LYS A 23 8.48 7.38 7.26
CA LYS A 23 7.99 8.57 6.57
C LYS A 23 6.81 8.25 5.67
N PHE A 24 5.93 9.25 5.49
CA PHE A 24 4.75 9.20 4.63
C PHE A 24 4.77 10.46 3.74
N PRO A 25 5.60 10.49 2.68
CA PRO A 25 5.86 11.73 1.95
C PRO A 25 4.62 12.29 1.24
N VAL A 26 3.86 11.48 0.53
CA VAL A 26 2.68 11.90 -0.25
C VAL A 26 1.41 11.24 0.26
N ILE A 27 1.36 9.90 0.28
CA ILE A 27 0.23 9.14 0.84
C ILE A 27 0.41 9.09 2.35
N LYS A 28 -0.49 9.76 3.09
CA LYS A 28 -0.40 9.93 4.55
C LYS A 28 -1.10 8.84 5.34
N SER A 29 -2.16 8.25 4.76
CA SER A 29 -2.99 7.23 5.42
C SER A 29 -2.40 5.81 5.35
N GLY A 30 -1.25 5.62 4.67
CA GLY A 30 -0.59 4.32 4.56
C GLY A 30 0.72 4.37 3.79
N GLY A 31 1.34 3.21 3.61
CA GLY A 31 2.54 3.10 2.78
C GLY A 31 3.78 3.74 3.39
N GLY A 32 3.92 3.69 4.71
CA GLY A 32 5.10 4.22 5.38
C GLY A 32 6.39 3.56 4.89
N MET A 33 7.42 4.37 4.63
CA MET A 33 8.73 3.96 4.14
C MET A 33 9.84 4.39 5.10
N PHE A 34 10.98 3.71 5.04
CA PHE A 34 12.22 4.13 5.70
C PHE A 34 13.11 4.87 4.72
N GLU A 35 13.88 5.82 5.21
CA GLU A 35 15.01 6.36 4.45
C GLU A 35 16.14 5.34 4.39
N VAL A 36 16.81 5.27 3.25
CA VAL A 36 17.97 4.39 3.04
C VAL A 36 19.08 5.25 2.43
N PRO A 37 19.74 6.12 3.23
CA PRO A 37 20.73 7.07 2.71
C PRO A 37 21.95 6.41 2.06
N GLU A 38 22.24 5.18 2.45
CA GLU A 38 23.32 4.35 1.88
C GLU A 38 22.96 3.69 0.55
N ALA A 39 21.70 3.78 0.10
CA ALA A 39 21.27 3.13 -1.13
C ALA A 39 21.91 3.78 -2.35
N THR A 40 22.37 2.95 -3.30
CA THR A 40 22.73 3.43 -4.65
C THR A 40 21.44 3.78 -5.40
N PRO A 41 21.26 5.04 -5.84
CA PRO A 41 20.06 5.43 -6.58
C PRO A 41 19.94 4.67 -7.90
N VAL A 42 18.81 4.00 -8.14
CA VAL A 42 18.50 3.30 -9.39
C VAL A 42 17.33 3.94 -10.15
N ALA A 43 16.64 4.91 -9.53
CA ALA A 43 15.50 5.58 -10.12
C ALA A 43 15.94 6.53 -11.24
N ASP A 44 15.44 6.33 -12.45
CA ASP A 44 15.61 7.27 -13.56
C ASP A 44 14.36 8.14 -13.69
N LYS A 45 14.49 9.44 -13.38
CA LYS A 45 13.39 10.42 -13.39
C LYS A 45 12.81 10.67 -14.79
N LYS A 46 13.50 10.28 -15.86
CA LYS A 46 13.05 10.43 -17.24
C LYS A 46 12.17 9.27 -17.71
N LEU A 47 12.22 8.12 -17.04
CA LEU A 47 11.40 6.96 -17.38
C LEU A 47 9.94 7.19 -17.00
N LYS A 48 9.05 6.64 -17.82
CA LYS A 48 7.61 6.53 -17.53
C LYS A 48 7.35 5.19 -16.84
N TYR A 49 7.11 5.23 -15.54
CA TYR A 49 6.81 4.05 -14.74
C TYR A 49 5.33 3.67 -14.91
N LYS A 50 5.10 2.52 -15.51
CA LYS A 50 3.77 1.93 -15.69
C LYS A 50 3.71 0.66 -14.83
N ILE A 51 2.90 0.67 -13.79
CA ILE A 51 2.88 -0.40 -12.78
C ILE A 51 1.45 -0.88 -12.55
N ILE A 52 1.22 -2.19 -12.60
CA ILE A 52 -0.03 -2.81 -12.19
C ILE A 52 0.24 -3.73 -11.00
N VAL A 53 -0.61 -3.61 -9.97
CA VAL A 53 -0.42 -4.26 -8.67
C VAL A 53 -1.56 -5.22 -8.39
N ASP A 54 -1.21 -6.44 -8.01
CA ASP A 54 -2.16 -7.47 -7.57
C ASP A 54 -2.61 -7.19 -6.12
N LEU A 55 -3.92 -7.04 -5.92
CA LEU A 55 -4.54 -6.84 -4.61
C LEU A 55 -5.44 -8.03 -4.26
N SER A 56 -4.88 -9.24 -4.31
CA SER A 56 -5.61 -10.50 -4.10
C SER A 56 -5.61 -11.00 -2.65
N LYS A 57 -4.72 -10.49 -1.80
CA LYS A 57 -4.54 -11.01 -0.44
C LYS A 57 -5.62 -10.51 0.52
N SER A 58 -5.90 -11.30 1.56
CA SER A 58 -6.72 -10.86 2.70
C SER A 58 -5.88 -10.06 3.71
N SER A 59 -6.56 -9.31 4.58
CA SER A 59 -5.98 -8.82 5.83
C SER A 59 -6.09 -9.89 6.92
N ASP A 60 -5.24 -9.77 7.93
CA ASP A 60 -5.26 -10.69 9.09
C ASP A 60 -6.55 -10.54 9.91
N LYS A 61 -7.09 -9.32 9.96
CA LYS A 61 -8.32 -8.98 10.68
C LYS A 61 -9.16 -7.99 9.87
N PRO A 62 -10.51 -7.99 10.06
CA PRO A 62 -11.40 -7.05 9.37
C PRO A 62 -11.09 -5.57 9.64
N ASP A 63 -10.54 -5.23 10.80
CA ASP A 63 -10.18 -3.87 11.23
C ASP A 63 -8.80 -3.41 10.75
N SER A 64 -8.09 -4.25 9.99
CA SER A 64 -6.76 -3.96 9.51
C SER A 64 -6.78 -3.50 8.05
N VAL A 65 -5.98 -2.49 7.73
CA VAL A 65 -5.71 -2.10 6.34
C VAL A 65 -5.10 -3.29 5.58
N ASN A 66 -5.55 -3.52 4.37
CA ASN A 66 -5.03 -4.58 3.52
C ASN A 66 -3.54 -4.38 3.24
N ALA A 67 -2.73 -5.40 3.55
CA ALA A 67 -1.28 -5.31 3.44
C ALA A 67 -0.79 -5.06 2.01
N SER A 68 -1.49 -5.60 0.99
CA SER A 68 -1.15 -5.36 -0.42
C SER A 68 -1.48 -3.92 -0.83
N LEU A 69 -2.58 -3.36 -0.30
CA LEU A 69 -2.93 -1.96 -0.53
C LEU A 69 -1.93 -1.01 0.15
N ASP A 70 -1.49 -1.32 1.39
CA ASP A 70 -0.42 -0.56 2.07
C ASP A 70 0.90 -0.61 1.29
N LYS A 71 1.26 -1.78 0.74
CA LYS A 71 2.46 -1.90 -0.10
C LYS A 71 2.33 -1.13 -1.42
N LEU A 72 1.13 -1.06 -2.03
CA LEU A 72 0.88 -0.20 -3.18
C LEU A 72 1.07 1.28 -2.81
N ALA A 73 0.58 1.70 -1.65
CA ALA A 73 0.79 3.06 -1.15
C ALA A 73 2.28 3.36 -0.92
N ARG A 74 3.01 2.40 -0.37
CA ARG A 74 4.47 2.51 -0.19
C ARG A 74 5.21 2.61 -1.53
N LEU A 75 4.79 1.85 -2.53
CA LEU A 75 5.33 1.95 -3.89
C LEU A 75 5.17 3.37 -4.44
N VAL A 76 3.98 3.97 -4.31
CA VAL A 76 3.73 5.36 -4.73
C VAL A 76 4.63 6.33 -3.97
N ASN A 77 4.68 6.21 -2.64
CA ASN A 77 5.52 7.05 -1.79
C ASN A 77 7.01 6.96 -2.17
N LEU A 78 7.53 5.74 -2.39
CA LEU A 78 8.93 5.52 -2.76
C LEU A 78 9.29 6.14 -4.11
N HIS A 79 8.42 6.00 -5.13
CA HIS A 79 8.69 6.58 -6.45
C HIS A 79 8.70 8.11 -6.41
N LEU A 80 7.73 8.71 -5.73
CA LEU A 80 7.64 10.18 -5.62
C LEU A 80 8.77 10.74 -4.75
N GLU A 81 9.17 10.06 -3.67
CA GLU A 81 10.32 10.45 -2.83
C GLU A 81 11.64 10.34 -3.60
N ALA A 82 11.80 9.34 -4.49
CA ALA A 82 12.94 9.23 -5.38
C ALA A 82 12.97 10.34 -6.46
N GLY A 83 11.98 11.24 -6.46
CA GLY A 83 11.88 12.39 -7.38
C GLY A 83 11.35 12.04 -8.76
N ILE A 84 10.66 10.91 -8.93
CA ILE A 84 9.92 10.60 -10.15
C ILE A 84 8.77 11.62 -10.28
N PRO A 85 8.65 12.37 -11.38
CA PRO A 85 7.53 13.27 -11.60
C PRO A 85 6.20 12.50 -11.57
N LYS A 86 5.16 13.08 -10.96
CA LYS A 86 3.86 12.43 -10.81
C LYS A 86 3.26 12.02 -12.16
N GLU A 87 3.45 12.81 -13.19
CA GLU A 87 3.02 12.55 -14.58
C GLU A 87 3.76 11.38 -15.22
N ASN A 88 4.92 11.00 -14.68
CA ASN A 88 5.70 9.85 -15.13
C ASN A 88 5.36 8.56 -14.36
N LEU A 89 4.46 8.61 -13.38
CA LEU A 89 4.06 7.47 -12.56
C LEU A 89 2.60 7.09 -12.82
N SER A 90 2.36 5.97 -13.49
CA SER A 90 1.03 5.41 -13.75
C SER A 90 0.84 4.10 -13.01
N VAL A 91 0.01 4.12 -11.97
CA VAL A 91 -0.23 2.96 -11.11
C VAL A 91 -1.67 2.48 -11.22
N VAL A 92 -1.85 1.16 -11.29
CA VAL A 92 -3.14 0.47 -11.33
C VAL A 92 -3.17 -0.58 -10.23
N GLY A 93 -4.20 -0.59 -9.40
CA GLY A 93 -4.47 -1.66 -8.43
C GLY A 93 -5.66 -2.52 -8.86
N VAL A 94 -5.55 -3.85 -8.76
CA VAL A 94 -6.62 -4.77 -9.15
C VAL A 94 -7.02 -5.65 -7.97
N PHE A 95 -8.18 -5.37 -7.40
CA PHE A 95 -8.77 -6.20 -6.35
C PHE A 95 -9.40 -7.45 -6.94
N HIS A 96 -9.03 -8.61 -6.42
CA HIS A 96 -9.66 -9.88 -6.78
C HIS A 96 -9.47 -10.93 -5.68
N PHE A 97 -10.05 -12.12 -5.86
CA PHE A 97 -9.94 -13.23 -4.92
C PHE A 97 -10.21 -12.78 -3.48
N LEU A 98 -9.30 -13.00 -2.53
CA LEU A 98 -9.48 -12.61 -1.11
C LEU A 98 -9.47 -11.09 -0.89
N GLY A 99 -8.92 -10.32 -1.83
CA GLY A 99 -8.92 -8.86 -1.80
C GLY A 99 -10.28 -8.22 -2.14
N THR A 100 -11.22 -8.99 -2.71
CA THR A 100 -12.51 -8.44 -3.17
C THR A 100 -13.33 -7.71 -2.10
N PRO A 101 -13.44 -8.15 -0.83
CA PRO A 101 -14.27 -7.46 0.16
C PRO A 101 -13.82 -6.05 0.52
N TYR A 102 -12.55 -5.72 0.30
CA TYR A 102 -12.00 -4.39 0.69
C TYR A 102 -12.45 -3.23 -0.21
N ILE A 103 -13.18 -3.53 -1.31
CA ILE A 103 -13.73 -2.51 -2.19
C ILE A 103 -15.05 -1.91 -1.68
N LEU A 104 -15.71 -2.56 -0.71
CA LEU A 104 -17.01 -2.15 -0.22
C LEU A 104 -16.97 -0.74 0.40
N ASP A 105 -18.07 0.00 0.29
CA ASP A 105 -18.25 1.21 1.05
C ASP A 105 -18.33 0.93 2.55
N ASP A 106 -18.24 1.97 3.37
CA ASP A 106 -18.18 1.86 4.83
C ASP A 106 -19.44 1.23 5.42
N GLU A 107 -20.61 1.55 4.88
CA GLU A 107 -21.88 1.02 5.37
C GLU A 107 -22.04 -0.47 5.06
N THR A 108 -21.72 -0.86 3.84
CA THR A 108 -21.80 -2.26 3.40
C THR A 108 -20.75 -3.11 4.10
N TYR A 109 -19.55 -2.58 4.27
CA TYR A 109 -18.49 -3.25 5.02
C TYR A 109 -18.89 -3.43 6.48
N LYS A 110 -19.48 -2.38 7.10
CA LYS A 110 -19.97 -2.44 8.49
C LYS A 110 -21.08 -3.47 8.67
N LYS A 111 -22.02 -3.58 7.72
CA LYS A 111 -23.06 -4.62 7.75
C LYS A 111 -22.46 -6.04 7.71
N LYS A 112 -21.37 -6.26 7.00
CA LYS A 112 -20.73 -7.59 6.84
C LYS A 112 -19.73 -7.93 7.95
N PHE A 113 -19.01 -6.93 8.47
CA PHE A 113 -17.85 -7.15 9.37
C PHE A 113 -17.95 -6.43 10.72
N GLY A 114 -19.01 -5.65 10.96
CA GLY A 114 -19.25 -4.96 12.23
C GLY A 114 -18.56 -3.62 12.39
N ILE A 115 -17.70 -3.22 11.46
CA ILE A 115 -16.89 -1.99 11.50
C ILE A 115 -16.91 -1.29 10.13
N ALA A 116 -16.58 0.01 10.07
CA ALA A 116 -16.35 0.72 8.82
C ALA A 116 -15.12 0.13 8.09
N ASN A 117 -15.06 0.29 6.77
CA ASN A 117 -13.97 -0.26 5.97
C ASN A 117 -12.65 0.50 6.26
N PRO A 118 -11.66 -0.14 6.88
CA PRO A 118 -10.39 0.52 7.22
C PRO A 118 -9.57 0.93 5.98
N ASN A 119 -9.96 0.46 4.78
CA ASN A 119 -9.26 0.74 3.54
C ASN A 119 -9.80 1.98 2.81
N THR A 120 -10.99 2.47 3.15
CA THR A 120 -11.67 3.57 2.43
C THR A 120 -10.79 4.82 2.33
N GLN A 121 -10.23 5.27 3.44
CA GLN A 121 -9.37 6.46 3.44
C GLN A 121 -8.16 6.29 2.52
N LEU A 122 -7.49 5.15 2.58
CA LEU A 122 -6.28 4.88 1.78
C LEU A 122 -6.61 4.75 0.29
N ILE A 123 -7.73 4.10 -0.08
CA ILE A 123 -8.19 4.01 -1.47
C ILE A 123 -8.47 5.41 -2.02
N ASN A 124 -9.20 6.24 -1.27
CA ASN A 124 -9.55 7.60 -1.69
C ASN A 124 -8.30 8.48 -1.87
N GLU A 125 -7.35 8.41 -0.93
CA GLU A 125 -6.11 9.18 -1.02
C GLU A 125 -5.25 8.74 -2.21
N LEU A 126 -5.12 7.46 -2.45
CA LEU A 126 -4.42 6.90 -3.60
C LEU A 126 -5.08 7.31 -4.92
N ALA A 127 -6.41 7.23 -5.02
CA ALA A 127 -7.17 7.64 -6.20
C ALA A 127 -6.98 9.13 -6.49
N LYS A 128 -7.05 10.00 -5.46
CA LYS A 128 -6.74 11.45 -5.57
C LYS A 128 -5.32 11.70 -6.09
N ASN A 129 -4.39 10.79 -5.81
CA ASN A 129 -3.02 10.85 -6.30
C ASN A 129 -2.79 10.12 -7.64
N GLY A 130 -3.86 9.74 -8.34
CA GLY A 130 -3.80 9.24 -9.72
C GLY A 130 -3.72 7.71 -9.85
N VAL A 131 -3.83 6.96 -8.75
CA VAL A 131 -3.95 5.51 -8.81
C VAL A 131 -5.34 5.13 -9.32
N ARG A 132 -5.39 4.24 -10.30
CA ARG A 132 -6.64 3.70 -10.86
C ARG A 132 -6.93 2.34 -10.23
N PHE A 133 -8.15 2.14 -9.78
CA PHE A 133 -8.54 0.88 -9.17
C PHE A 133 -9.58 0.12 -10.02
N TYR A 134 -9.39 -1.18 -10.08
CA TYR A 134 -10.33 -2.12 -10.65
C TYR A 134 -10.63 -3.25 -9.68
N VAL A 135 -11.85 -3.80 -9.77
CA VAL A 135 -12.23 -5.06 -9.13
C VAL A 135 -12.62 -6.09 -10.19
N CYS A 136 -12.21 -7.32 -9.98
CA CYS A 136 -12.53 -8.44 -10.86
C CYS A 136 -14.02 -8.80 -10.79
N GLY A 137 -14.74 -8.66 -11.93
CA GLY A 137 -16.15 -9.02 -12.04
C GLY A 137 -16.42 -10.51 -11.80
N GLN A 138 -15.47 -11.40 -12.15
CA GLN A 138 -15.58 -12.83 -11.83
C GLN A 138 -15.54 -13.07 -10.31
N SER A 139 -14.68 -12.33 -9.58
CA SER A 139 -14.61 -12.42 -8.12
C SER A 139 -15.86 -11.86 -7.46
N LEU A 140 -16.46 -10.78 -7.98
CA LEU A 140 -17.74 -10.25 -7.51
C LEU A 140 -18.85 -11.29 -7.65
N ARG A 141 -18.94 -11.95 -8.81
CA ARG A 141 -19.97 -12.99 -9.04
C ARG A 141 -19.76 -14.21 -8.14
N ALA A 142 -18.55 -14.73 -8.07
CA ALA A 142 -18.23 -15.89 -7.23
C ALA A 142 -18.52 -15.63 -5.74
N ARG A 143 -18.42 -14.38 -5.29
CA ARG A 143 -18.68 -13.95 -3.91
C ARG A 143 -20.09 -13.40 -3.67
N LYS A 144 -20.94 -13.38 -4.71
CA LYS A 144 -22.31 -12.82 -4.66
C LYS A 144 -22.31 -11.33 -4.21
N MET A 145 -21.34 -10.56 -4.70
CA MET A 145 -21.10 -9.14 -4.34
C MET A 145 -21.36 -8.18 -5.52
N VAL A 146 -22.05 -8.63 -6.57
CA VAL A 146 -22.26 -7.83 -7.80
C VAL A 146 -23.00 -6.53 -7.50
N ASP A 147 -24.05 -6.63 -6.68
CA ASP A 147 -24.96 -5.53 -6.34
C ASP A 147 -24.55 -4.80 -5.05
N ASP A 148 -23.48 -5.26 -4.37
CA ASP A 148 -23.00 -4.60 -3.16
C ASP A 148 -22.46 -3.19 -3.48
N PRO A 149 -22.88 -2.16 -2.73
CA PRO A 149 -22.29 -0.83 -2.79
C PRO A 149 -20.79 -0.85 -2.50
N ARG A 150 -20.03 -0.07 -3.27
CA ARG A 150 -18.57 -0.06 -3.22
C ARG A 150 -18.02 1.36 -3.31
N ASN A 151 -16.75 1.52 -2.95
CA ASN A 151 -16.04 2.78 -3.09
C ASN A 151 -16.12 3.28 -4.55
N GLU A 152 -16.51 4.53 -4.74
CA GLU A 152 -16.74 5.17 -6.05
C GLU A 152 -15.49 5.19 -6.95
N ASN A 153 -14.29 5.15 -6.37
CA ASN A 153 -13.04 5.15 -7.11
C ASN A 153 -12.69 3.79 -7.72
N ILE A 154 -13.53 2.75 -7.50
CA ILE A 154 -13.26 1.39 -7.97
C ILE A 154 -14.18 1.01 -9.13
N LYS A 155 -13.59 0.78 -10.30
CA LYS A 155 -14.28 0.34 -11.51
C LYS A 155 -14.33 -1.19 -11.59
N VAL A 156 -15.41 -1.73 -12.17
CA VAL A 156 -15.50 -3.17 -12.41
C VAL A 156 -14.84 -3.51 -13.74
N ALA A 157 -13.88 -4.43 -13.70
CA ALA A 157 -13.29 -5.05 -14.89
C ALA A 157 -13.92 -6.43 -15.12
N GLN A 158 -13.93 -6.90 -16.36
CA GLN A 158 -14.48 -8.22 -16.70
C GLN A 158 -13.83 -9.35 -15.89
N SER A 159 -12.50 -9.34 -15.80
CA SER A 159 -11.72 -10.24 -14.95
C SER A 159 -10.35 -9.66 -14.61
N ALA A 160 -9.76 -10.10 -13.52
CA ALA A 160 -8.37 -9.77 -13.16
C ALA A 160 -7.39 -10.29 -14.24
N LEU A 161 -7.60 -11.49 -14.77
CA LEU A 161 -6.75 -12.08 -15.81
C LEU A 161 -6.66 -11.23 -17.06
N ILE A 162 -7.81 -10.78 -17.60
CA ILE A 162 -7.84 -9.89 -18.77
C ILE A 162 -7.21 -8.54 -18.41
N THR A 163 -7.48 -8.00 -17.22
CA THR A 163 -6.92 -6.73 -16.80
C THR A 163 -5.39 -6.81 -16.74
N PHE A 164 -4.83 -7.82 -16.08
CA PHE A 164 -3.38 -8.00 -16.01
C PHE A 164 -2.76 -8.18 -17.39
N SER A 165 -3.27 -9.09 -18.22
CA SER A 165 -2.72 -9.32 -19.55
C SER A 165 -2.80 -8.08 -20.45
N THR A 166 -3.91 -7.34 -20.40
CA THR A 166 -4.07 -6.09 -21.17
C THR A 166 -3.04 -5.04 -20.75
N PHE A 167 -2.94 -4.76 -19.44
CA PHE A 167 -2.00 -3.74 -18.96
C PHE A 167 -0.53 -4.15 -19.19
N GLN A 168 -0.19 -5.43 -19.04
CA GLN A 168 1.16 -5.91 -19.35
C GLN A 168 1.49 -5.73 -20.85
N ASN A 169 0.56 -6.02 -21.75
CA ASN A 169 0.73 -5.73 -23.19
C ASN A 169 0.83 -4.23 -23.50
N MET A 170 0.28 -3.36 -22.63
CA MET A 170 0.47 -1.91 -22.68
C MET A 170 1.80 -1.44 -22.06
N GLY A 171 2.68 -2.36 -21.65
CA GLY A 171 3.98 -2.08 -21.06
C GLY A 171 3.95 -1.82 -19.55
N TYR A 172 2.93 -2.25 -18.82
CA TYR A 172 2.91 -2.18 -17.36
C TYR A 172 3.66 -3.37 -16.75
N ALA A 173 4.54 -3.08 -15.79
CA ALA A 173 5.17 -4.10 -14.95
C ALA A 173 4.17 -4.60 -13.91
N LEU A 174 3.98 -5.92 -13.81
CA LEU A 174 3.14 -6.53 -12.76
C LEU A 174 3.95 -6.68 -11.47
N ILE A 175 3.41 -6.15 -10.38
CA ILE A 175 3.96 -6.33 -9.02
C ILE A 175 2.97 -7.14 -8.17
N LEU A 176 3.49 -8.20 -7.54
CA LEU A 176 2.79 -9.09 -6.61
C LEU A 176 3.25 -8.77 -5.18
N PRO A 177 2.55 -7.91 -4.41
CA PRO A 177 2.99 -7.44 -3.09
C PRO A 177 2.77 -8.46 -1.95
#